data_d14f1f6790d1212b5f2bfa40f503e3ed
#
_entry.id   d14f1f6790d1212b5f2bfa40f503e3ed
#
_cell.length_a   1.000
_cell.length_b   1.000
_cell.length_c   1.000
_cell.angle_alpha   90.00
_cell.angle_beta   90.00
_cell.angle_gamma   90.00
#
_symmetry.space_group_name_H-M   'P 1'
#
loop_
_entity.id
_entity.type
_entity.pdbx_description
1 polymer ?
#
loop_
_entity_poly.entity_id
_entity_poly.type
_entity_poly.pdbx_seq_one_letter_code
_entity_poly.pdbx_strand_id
1 'polypeptide(L)'
;NARSTVLRDMVLLSHVLEVARRDWQWLAANPMQDVRKPSEPDHRERVISGVEVRKMLRALGWHGGPVRSVGQAVGNAFLLALQTGCRAGEICGIRWGDVGDGYFKVDGKTGRRDVPAVPATLRTIERMRGFDDDLVFGLKTQSLDAMFRKYRQRAGLAGFTFHDSRHTAATRLAQRLHVLDLCKMFGWTSTTRALVYYNPRAVDIAQRITAAAPTRSPH
;
A
#
# COMPACT_ATOMS: atom_id res chain seq x y z
N ASN A 1 -19.50 1.54 17.23
CA ASN A 1 -18.07 1.43 16.90
C ASN A 1 -17.82 0.18 16.02
N ALA A 2 -16.89 0.27 15.06
CA ALA A 2 -16.53 -0.89 14.23
C ALA A 2 -15.88 -1.98 15.10
N ARG A 3 -16.11 -3.27 14.79
CA ARG A 3 -15.53 -4.41 15.53
C ARG A 3 -14.01 -4.31 15.68
N SER A 4 -13.31 -3.86 14.66
CA SER A 4 -11.85 -3.64 14.69
C SER A 4 -11.41 -2.55 15.68
N THR A 5 -12.23 -1.51 15.86
CA THR A 5 -11.96 -0.46 16.85
C THR A 5 -12.12 -1.01 18.25
N VAL A 6 -13.22 -1.74 18.52
CA VAL A 6 -13.46 -2.38 19.82
C VAL A 6 -12.35 -3.36 20.16
N LEU A 7 -11.94 -4.22 19.22
CA LEU A 7 -10.85 -5.17 19.43
C LEU A 7 -9.54 -4.46 19.78
N ARG A 8 -9.20 -3.38 19.08
CA ARG A 8 -7.98 -2.60 19.36
C ARG A 8 -8.02 -1.97 20.75
N ASP A 9 -9.18 -1.40 21.14
CA ASP A 9 -9.36 -0.78 22.45
C ASP A 9 -9.27 -1.83 23.57
N MET A 10 -9.83 -3.01 23.36
CA MET A 10 -9.72 -4.15 24.31
C MET A 10 -8.27 -4.65 24.44
N VAL A 11 -7.52 -4.73 23.32
CA VAL A 11 -6.10 -5.12 23.36
C VAL A 11 -5.28 -4.07 24.13
N LEU A 12 -5.52 -2.79 23.90
CA LEU A 12 -4.84 -1.70 24.62
C LEU A 12 -5.16 -1.77 26.12
N LEU A 13 -6.43 -1.88 26.47
CA LEU A 13 -6.87 -2.01 27.88
C LEU A 13 -6.25 -3.24 28.55
N SER A 14 -6.26 -4.40 27.87
CA SER A 14 -5.62 -5.61 28.38
C SER A 14 -4.13 -5.42 28.63
N HIS A 15 -3.44 -4.68 27.76
CA HIS A 15 -2.02 -4.37 27.96
C HIS A 15 -1.78 -3.45 29.18
N VAL A 16 -2.58 -2.39 29.32
CA VAL A 16 -2.48 -1.47 30.48
C VAL A 16 -2.73 -2.24 31.80
N LEU A 17 -3.74 -3.08 31.86
CA LEU A 17 -4.05 -3.88 33.04
C LEU A 17 -2.98 -4.95 33.32
N GLU A 18 -2.30 -5.46 32.28
CA GLU A 18 -1.17 -6.36 32.47
C GLU A 18 0.06 -5.64 33.05
N VAL A 19 0.34 -4.40 32.64
CA VAL A 19 1.36 -3.54 33.26
C VAL A 19 0.99 -3.23 34.74
N ALA A 20 -0.28 -2.91 35.01
CA ALA A 20 -0.77 -2.68 36.37
C ALA A 20 -0.62 -3.92 37.28
N ARG A 21 -0.83 -5.10 36.71
CA ARG A 21 -0.62 -6.36 37.43
C ARG A 21 0.87 -6.65 37.67
N ARG A 22 1.68 -6.60 36.61
CA ARG A 22 3.07 -7.05 36.63
C ARG A 22 4.03 -6.06 37.24
N ASP A 23 3.94 -4.80 36.82
CA ASP A 23 4.94 -3.78 37.11
C ASP A 23 4.53 -2.94 38.34
N TRP A 24 3.25 -2.59 38.45
CA TRP A 24 2.75 -1.79 39.58
C TRP A 24 2.20 -2.62 40.74
N GLN A 25 1.94 -3.93 40.53
CA GLN A 25 1.38 -4.83 41.51
C GLN A 25 0.03 -4.36 42.10
N TRP A 26 -0.73 -3.59 41.34
CA TRP A 26 -2.04 -3.09 41.76
C TRP A 26 -3.16 -4.14 41.66
N LEU A 27 -2.94 -5.16 40.82
CA LEU A 27 -3.92 -6.19 40.50
C LEU A 27 -3.30 -7.58 40.76
N ALA A 28 -4.07 -8.47 41.33
CA ALA A 28 -3.68 -9.88 41.50
C ALA A 28 -3.75 -10.64 40.16
N ALA A 29 -4.73 -10.31 39.32
CA ALA A 29 -4.93 -10.87 37.97
C ALA A 29 -5.38 -9.82 36.99
N ASN A 30 -5.16 -10.08 35.69
CA ASN A 30 -5.65 -9.19 34.64
C ASN A 30 -7.11 -9.55 34.32
N PRO A 31 -8.11 -8.67 34.64
CA PRO A 31 -9.53 -8.97 34.43
C PRO A 31 -9.93 -9.12 32.97
N MET A 32 -9.05 -8.73 32.01
CA MET A 32 -9.30 -8.89 30.58
C MET A 32 -8.98 -10.30 30.06
N GLN A 33 -8.39 -11.19 30.87
CA GLN A 33 -8.04 -12.56 30.45
C GLN A 33 -9.30 -13.38 30.11
N ASP A 34 -10.37 -13.24 30.91
CA ASP A 34 -11.61 -13.95 30.71
C ASP A 34 -12.65 -13.24 29.84
N VAL A 35 -12.30 -12.04 29.33
CA VAL A 35 -13.21 -11.28 28.47
C VAL A 35 -13.13 -11.80 27.03
N ARG A 36 -14.28 -12.28 26.52
CA ARG A 36 -14.39 -12.71 25.12
C ARG A 36 -14.18 -11.54 24.17
N LYS A 37 -13.11 -11.63 23.37
CA LYS A 37 -12.80 -10.64 22.33
C LYS A 37 -13.67 -10.88 21.09
N PRO A 38 -14.10 -9.81 20.39
CA PRO A 38 -14.72 -9.95 19.07
C PRO A 38 -13.75 -10.65 18.10
N SER A 39 -14.28 -11.45 17.19
CA SER A 39 -13.47 -11.99 16.09
C SER A 39 -12.86 -10.87 15.26
N GLU A 40 -11.63 -11.07 14.80
CA GLU A 40 -11.04 -10.17 13.82
C GLU A 40 -11.93 -10.09 12.58
N PRO A 41 -12.16 -8.88 12.04
CA PRO A 41 -12.86 -8.75 10.79
C PRO A 41 -12.06 -9.42 9.67
N ASP A 42 -12.75 -10.03 8.72
CA ASP A 42 -12.12 -10.63 7.54
C ASP A 42 -11.19 -9.65 6.84
N HIS A 43 -10.08 -10.16 6.36
CA HIS A 43 -9.10 -9.35 5.63
C HIS A 43 -9.75 -8.77 4.37
N ARG A 44 -9.66 -7.46 4.22
CA ARG A 44 -10.27 -6.77 3.08
C ARG A 44 -9.49 -7.07 1.80
N GLU A 45 -10.09 -7.85 0.89
CA GLU A 45 -9.49 -8.27 -0.38
C GLU A 45 -9.91 -7.36 -1.57
N ARG A 46 -10.12 -6.08 -1.31
CA ARG A 46 -10.60 -5.16 -2.35
C ARG A 46 -9.51 -4.84 -3.37
N VAL A 47 -9.68 -5.32 -4.61
CA VAL A 47 -8.87 -4.94 -5.76
C VAL A 47 -9.61 -3.90 -6.58
N ILE A 48 -8.95 -2.76 -6.86
CA ILE A 48 -9.53 -1.69 -7.67
C ILE A 48 -9.42 -2.08 -9.14
N SER A 49 -10.55 -2.15 -9.84
CA SER A 49 -10.61 -2.53 -11.24
C SER A 49 -10.05 -1.45 -12.16
N GLY A 50 -9.60 -1.83 -13.36
CA GLY A 50 -9.12 -0.87 -14.35
C GLY A 50 -10.16 0.17 -14.77
N VAL A 51 -11.45 -0.19 -14.72
CA VAL A 51 -12.56 0.76 -14.99
C VAL A 51 -12.63 1.82 -13.90
N GLU A 52 -12.56 1.41 -12.64
CA GLU A 52 -12.59 2.31 -11.48
C GLU A 52 -11.37 3.23 -11.47
N VAL A 53 -10.18 2.70 -11.79
CA VAL A 53 -8.95 3.51 -11.93
C VAL A 53 -9.15 4.61 -12.98
N ARG A 54 -9.65 4.26 -14.18
CA ARG A 54 -9.90 5.25 -15.24
C ARG A 54 -10.93 6.30 -14.86
N LYS A 55 -12.04 5.90 -14.23
CA LYS A 55 -13.06 6.84 -13.74
C LYS A 55 -12.50 7.78 -12.67
N MET A 56 -11.71 7.24 -11.74
CA MET A 56 -11.08 8.03 -10.69
C MET A 56 -10.08 9.04 -11.25
N LEU A 57 -9.20 8.64 -12.16
CA LEU A 57 -8.23 9.51 -12.80
C LEU A 57 -8.91 10.63 -13.61
N ARG A 58 -9.99 10.30 -14.34
CA ARG A 58 -10.77 11.30 -15.06
C ARG A 58 -11.40 12.32 -14.10
N ALA A 59 -11.99 11.86 -13.00
CA ALA A 59 -12.58 12.75 -12.00
C ALA A 59 -11.54 13.69 -11.36
N LEU A 60 -10.31 13.20 -11.15
CA LEU A 60 -9.18 13.99 -10.65
C LEU A 60 -8.56 14.95 -11.70
N GLY A 61 -9.07 14.95 -12.93
CA GLY A 61 -8.56 15.78 -14.04
C GLY A 61 -7.20 15.32 -14.55
N TRP A 62 -6.81 14.07 -14.29
CA TRP A 62 -5.54 13.53 -14.75
C TRP A 62 -5.61 13.20 -16.25
N HIS A 63 -4.63 13.68 -17.04
CA HIS A 63 -4.58 13.55 -18.51
C HIS A 63 -3.24 13.01 -19.03
N GLY A 64 -2.31 12.60 -18.15
CA GLY A 64 -1.03 12.01 -18.54
C GLY A 64 0.10 12.99 -18.85
N GLY A 65 -0.17 14.29 -18.86
CA GLY A 65 0.81 15.37 -19.02
C GLY A 65 1.37 15.88 -17.67
N PRO A 66 2.11 17.01 -17.70
CA PRO A 66 2.62 17.67 -16.49
C PRO A 66 1.48 18.01 -15.51
N VAL A 67 1.75 17.82 -14.23
CA VAL A 67 0.79 18.10 -13.15
C VAL A 67 0.78 19.60 -12.84
N ARG A 68 -0.44 20.19 -12.83
CA ARG A 68 -0.64 21.63 -12.58
C ARG A 68 -1.71 21.93 -11.54
N SER A 69 -2.35 20.91 -10.98
CA SER A 69 -3.39 21.07 -9.96
C SER A 69 -3.28 20.00 -8.89
N VAL A 70 -3.80 20.29 -7.69
CA VAL A 70 -3.85 19.34 -6.57
C VAL A 70 -4.64 18.08 -6.97
N GLY A 71 -5.73 18.20 -7.73
CA GLY A 71 -6.47 17.03 -8.22
C GLY A 71 -5.60 16.11 -9.07
N GLN A 72 -4.85 16.67 -10.02
CA GLN A 72 -3.92 15.92 -10.87
C GLN A 72 -2.78 15.32 -10.05
N ALA A 73 -2.26 16.03 -9.03
CA ALA A 73 -1.24 15.51 -8.12
C ALA A 73 -1.73 14.29 -7.35
N VAL A 74 -2.98 14.33 -6.84
CA VAL A 74 -3.62 13.18 -6.18
C VAL A 74 -3.81 12.02 -7.17
N GLY A 75 -4.18 12.29 -8.41
CA GLY A 75 -4.28 11.27 -9.48
C GLY A 75 -2.94 10.61 -9.78
N ASN A 76 -1.89 11.41 -9.82
CA ASN A 76 -0.52 10.93 -10.07
C ASN A 76 0.03 10.14 -8.88
N ALA A 77 -0.26 10.55 -7.63
CA ALA A 77 0.04 9.80 -6.42
C ALA A 77 -0.72 8.45 -6.38
N PHE A 78 -1.97 8.43 -6.81
CA PHE A 78 -2.76 7.20 -6.93
C PHE A 78 -2.15 6.22 -7.95
N LEU A 79 -1.69 6.72 -9.10
CA LEU A 79 -0.97 5.89 -10.07
C LEU A 79 0.32 5.33 -9.50
N LEU A 80 1.11 6.15 -8.81
CA LEU A 80 2.34 5.69 -8.17
C LEU A 80 2.03 4.59 -7.13
N ALA A 81 0.99 4.77 -6.31
CA ALA A 81 0.55 3.77 -5.35
C ALA A 81 0.12 2.44 -6.01
N LEU A 82 -0.58 2.50 -7.15
CA LEU A 82 -0.96 1.32 -7.94
C LEU A 82 0.24 0.63 -8.62
N GLN A 83 1.30 1.36 -8.93
CA GLN A 83 2.50 0.81 -9.55
C GLN A 83 3.46 0.18 -8.53
N THR A 84 3.57 0.77 -7.35
CA THR A 84 4.63 0.45 -6.39
C THR A 84 4.14 -0.11 -5.06
N GLY A 85 2.87 0.10 -4.74
CA GLY A 85 2.31 -0.24 -3.43
C GLY A 85 2.77 0.67 -2.28
N CYS A 86 3.40 1.81 -2.55
CA CYS A 86 3.77 2.76 -1.51
C CYS A 86 2.56 3.29 -0.75
N ARG A 87 2.73 3.56 0.55
CA ARG A 87 1.70 4.17 1.40
C ARG A 87 1.56 5.66 1.09
N ALA A 88 0.39 6.23 1.38
CA ALA A 88 0.15 7.67 1.19
C ALA A 88 1.23 8.55 1.84
N GLY A 89 1.60 8.27 3.09
CA GLY A 89 2.65 9.01 3.79
C GLY A 89 4.04 8.85 3.15
N GLU A 90 4.36 7.66 2.67
CA GLU A 90 5.60 7.39 1.94
C GLU A 90 5.65 8.20 0.64
N ILE A 91 4.56 8.24 -0.12
CA ILE A 91 4.46 9.01 -1.38
C ILE A 91 4.57 10.51 -1.13
N CYS A 92 3.86 11.02 -0.13
CA CYS A 92 3.90 12.44 0.21
C CYS A 92 5.27 12.89 0.74
N GLY A 93 6.09 11.98 1.25
CA GLY A 93 7.43 12.27 1.77
C GLY A 93 8.56 12.14 0.77
N ILE A 94 8.32 11.73 -0.48
CA ILE A 94 9.37 11.58 -1.49
C ILE A 94 9.93 12.98 -1.84
N ARG A 95 11.26 13.12 -1.72
CA ARG A 95 11.98 14.32 -2.15
C ARG A 95 12.60 14.11 -3.52
N TRP A 96 12.84 15.17 -4.25
CA TRP A 96 13.52 15.10 -5.54
C TRP A 96 14.93 14.46 -5.42
N GLY A 97 15.64 14.70 -4.34
CA GLY A 97 16.93 14.08 -4.05
C GLY A 97 16.88 12.59 -3.73
N ASP A 98 15.69 12.03 -3.52
CA ASP A 98 15.48 10.60 -3.27
C ASP A 98 15.23 9.79 -4.56
N VAL A 99 15.09 10.46 -5.71
CA VAL A 99 14.81 9.82 -7.00
C VAL A 99 16.13 9.53 -7.73
N GLY A 100 16.42 8.24 -7.91
CA GLY A 100 17.58 7.74 -8.64
C GLY A 100 17.22 7.08 -9.96
N ASP A 101 18.23 6.55 -10.64
CA ASP A 101 18.02 5.78 -11.86
C ASP A 101 17.54 4.36 -11.51
N GLY A 102 16.30 4.04 -11.91
CA GLY A 102 15.67 2.76 -11.67
C GLY A 102 15.12 2.54 -10.25
N TYR A 103 15.17 3.53 -9.36
CA TYR A 103 14.61 3.45 -8.01
C TYR A 103 14.25 4.84 -7.45
N PHE A 104 13.51 4.85 -6.35
CA PHE A 104 13.36 6.01 -5.46
C PHE A 104 13.33 5.55 -4.00
N LYS A 105 13.69 6.45 -3.09
CA LYS A 105 13.71 6.16 -1.65
C LYS A 105 12.43 6.63 -1.00
N VAL A 106 11.94 5.84 -0.05
CA VAL A 106 10.83 6.22 0.81
C VAL A 106 11.18 5.99 2.26
N ASP A 107 10.65 6.84 3.13
CA ASP A 107 10.73 6.68 4.57
C ASP A 107 9.37 6.24 5.11
N GLY A 108 9.34 5.09 5.77
CA GLY A 108 8.15 4.47 6.28
C GLY A 108 8.29 4.04 7.73
N LYS A 109 7.20 3.54 8.32
CA LYS A 109 7.17 3.08 9.72
C LYS A 109 8.25 2.00 10.03
N THR A 110 8.70 1.27 9.02
CA THR A 110 9.73 0.20 9.13
C THR A 110 11.12 0.67 8.73
N GLY A 111 11.34 1.98 8.60
CA GLY A 111 12.58 2.60 8.17
C GLY A 111 12.61 2.95 6.68
N ARG A 112 13.75 3.51 6.27
CA ARG A 112 14.02 3.94 4.89
C ARG A 112 14.31 2.73 4.00
N ARG A 113 13.75 2.71 2.78
CA ARG A 113 13.98 1.66 1.80
C ARG A 113 13.98 2.19 0.37
N ASP A 114 14.65 1.47 -0.51
CA ASP A 114 14.61 1.69 -1.94
C ASP A 114 13.41 0.97 -2.55
N VAL A 115 12.67 1.67 -3.39
CA VAL A 115 11.53 1.14 -4.15
C VAL A 115 11.93 1.07 -5.61
N PRO A 116 11.91 -0.11 -6.25
CA PRO A 116 12.21 -0.24 -7.66
C PRO A 116 11.25 0.60 -8.52
N ALA A 117 11.80 1.32 -9.48
CA ALA A 117 11.05 2.20 -10.37
C ALA A 117 11.30 1.82 -11.83
N VAL A 118 10.33 1.16 -12.44
CA VAL A 118 10.34 0.90 -13.89
C VAL A 118 10.12 2.22 -14.66
N PRO A 119 10.43 2.30 -15.97
CA PRO A 119 10.29 3.55 -16.74
C PRO A 119 8.92 4.20 -16.63
N ALA A 120 7.84 3.41 -16.51
CA ALA A 120 6.49 3.94 -16.30
C ALA A 120 6.35 4.65 -14.95
N THR A 121 6.99 4.14 -13.90
CA THR A 121 7.01 4.72 -12.56
C THR A 121 7.81 6.02 -12.53
N LEU A 122 8.99 6.03 -13.15
CA LEU A 122 9.81 7.25 -13.28
C LEU A 122 9.07 8.34 -14.06
N ARG A 123 8.37 8.00 -15.15
CA ARG A 123 7.50 8.97 -15.85
C ARG A 123 6.38 9.51 -14.96
N THR A 124 5.83 8.70 -14.06
CA THR A 124 4.81 9.16 -13.11
C THR A 124 5.40 10.18 -12.13
N ILE A 125 6.62 9.96 -11.65
CA ILE A 125 7.36 10.90 -10.80
C ILE A 125 7.70 12.18 -11.59
N GLU A 126 8.24 12.06 -12.78
CA GLU A 126 8.70 13.20 -13.60
C GLU A 126 7.58 14.16 -13.99
N ARG A 127 6.34 13.67 -14.17
CA ARG A 127 5.16 14.54 -14.39
C ARG A 127 4.90 15.54 -13.27
N MET A 128 5.44 15.29 -12.07
CA MET A 128 5.35 16.21 -10.94
C MET A 128 6.35 17.36 -10.99
N ARG A 129 7.29 17.34 -11.94
CA ARG A 129 8.33 18.38 -12.05
C ARG A 129 7.72 19.78 -12.17
N GLY A 130 8.16 20.68 -11.27
CA GLY A 130 7.66 22.06 -11.20
C GLY A 130 6.33 22.21 -10.42
N PHE A 131 5.86 21.18 -9.75
CA PHE A 131 4.70 21.26 -8.85
C PHE A 131 5.09 21.70 -7.44
N ASP A 132 6.24 21.22 -6.95
CA ASP A 132 6.87 21.63 -5.69
C ASP A 132 8.40 21.48 -5.84
N ASP A 133 9.17 22.36 -5.20
CA ASP A 133 10.63 22.43 -5.40
C ASP A 133 11.40 21.36 -4.58
N ASP A 134 10.88 20.93 -3.44
CA ASP A 134 11.51 19.97 -2.53
C ASP A 134 10.86 18.59 -2.61
N LEU A 135 9.54 18.54 -2.47
CA LEU A 135 8.76 17.30 -2.46
C LEU A 135 8.26 16.96 -3.86
N VAL A 136 8.38 15.70 -4.26
CA VAL A 136 7.85 15.25 -5.55
C VAL A 136 6.36 15.54 -5.67
N PHE A 137 5.57 15.27 -4.63
CA PHE A 137 4.12 15.43 -4.69
C PHE A 137 3.59 16.72 -4.07
N GLY A 138 4.34 17.40 -3.20
CA GLY A 138 3.90 18.63 -2.54
C GLY A 138 2.56 18.50 -1.78
N LEU A 139 2.22 17.29 -1.32
CA LEU A 139 0.94 16.98 -0.69
C LEU A 139 1.12 16.54 0.76
N LYS A 140 0.21 16.98 1.63
CA LYS A 140 0.06 16.39 2.97
C LYS A 140 -0.82 15.14 2.87
N THR A 141 -0.50 14.07 3.61
CA THR A 141 -1.24 12.81 3.61
C THR A 141 -2.73 12.99 3.88
N GLN A 142 -3.08 13.84 4.84
CA GLN A 142 -4.48 14.14 5.17
C GLN A 142 -5.23 14.79 4.00
N SER A 143 -4.56 15.72 3.30
CA SER A 143 -5.12 16.40 2.13
C SER A 143 -5.31 15.42 0.97
N LEU A 144 -4.34 14.52 0.74
CA LEU A 144 -4.42 13.46 -0.26
C LEU A 144 -5.64 12.57 -0.01
N ASP A 145 -5.82 12.05 1.22
CA ASP A 145 -6.94 11.17 1.56
C ASP A 145 -8.29 11.89 1.46
N ALA A 146 -8.37 13.14 1.93
CA ALA A 146 -9.60 13.93 1.85
C ALA A 146 -10.02 14.21 0.39
N MET A 147 -9.05 14.62 -0.44
CA MET A 147 -9.28 14.88 -1.87
C MET A 147 -9.64 13.59 -2.61
N PHE A 148 -8.91 12.49 -2.36
CA PHE A 148 -9.22 11.19 -2.96
C PHE A 148 -10.66 10.77 -2.65
N ARG A 149 -11.09 10.84 -1.38
CA ARG A 149 -12.46 10.53 -0.96
C ARG A 149 -13.49 11.41 -1.66
N LYS A 150 -13.26 12.74 -1.72
CA LYS A 150 -14.13 13.71 -2.39
C LYS A 150 -14.33 13.37 -3.87
N TYR A 151 -13.23 13.14 -4.60
CA TYR A 151 -13.30 12.86 -6.04
C TYR A 151 -13.84 11.46 -6.34
N ARG A 152 -13.58 10.48 -5.48
CA ARG A 152 -14.21 9.16 -5.57
C ARG A 152 -15.73 9.26 -5.51
N GLN A 153 -16.26 10.03 -4.55
CA GLN A 153 -17.70 10.28 -4.45
C GLN A 153 -18.26 10.98 -5.68
N ARG A 154 -17.57 12.02 -6.19
CA ARG A 154 -17.96 12.72 -7.42
C ARG A 154 -17.96 11.81 -8.66
N ALA A 155 -17.08 10.82 -8.70
CA ALA A 155 -17.02 9.83 -9.77
C ALA A 155 -18.13 8.75 -9.66
N GLY A 156 -18.98 8.80 -8.65
CA GLY A 156 -19.97 7.74 -8.37
C GLY A 156 -19.33 6.42 -7.94
N LEU A 157 -18.10 6.48 -7.36
CA LEU A 157 -17.35 5.30 -6.94
C LEU A 157 -17.44 5.12 -5.43
N ALA A 158 -17.56 3.87 -5.01
CA ALA A 158 -17.65 3.50 -3.59
C ALA A 158 -16.81 2.23 -3.30
N GLY A 159 -16.72 1.88 -2.03
CA GLY A 159 -16.17 0.58 -1.60
C GLY A 159 -14.65 0.49 -1.58
N PHE A 160 -13.88 1.56 -1.86
CA PHE A 160 -12.42 1.57 -1.73
C PHE A 160 -11.87 2.91 -1.22
N THR A 161 -10.68 2.89 -0.70
CA THR A 161 -9.92 4.05 -0.20
C THR A 161 -8.61 4.19 -0.97
N PHE A 162 -7.84 5.24 -0.72
CA PHE A 162 -6.49 5.36 -1.29
C PHE A 162 -5.60 4.17 -0.90
N HIS A 163 -5.76 3.65 0.32
CA HIS A 163 -4.96 2.50 0.81
C HIS A 163 -5.22 1.22 0.01
N ASP A 164 -6.41 1.04 -0.56
CA ASP A 164 -6.73 -0.13 -1.39
C ASP A 164 -5.92 -0.17 -2.72
N SER A 165 -5.29 0.96 -3.12
CA SER A 165 -4.30 0.96 -4.20
C SER A 165 -3.09 0.09 -3.88
N ARG A 166 -2.64 0.09 -2.62
CA ARG A 166 -1.56 -0.77 -2.16
C ARG A 166 -1.95 -2.25 -2.17
N HIS A 167 -3.17 -2.60 -1.76
CA HIS A 167 -3.69 -3.97 -1.89
C HIS A 167 -3.73 -4.40 -3.35
N THR A 168 -4.23 -3.52 -4.23
CA THR A 168 -4.28 -3.76 -5.68
C THR A 168 -2.88 -3.98 -6.26
N ALA A 169 -1.91 -3.16 -5.88
CA ALA A 169 -0.51 -3.32 -6.28
C ALA A 169 0.08 -4.65 -5.77
N ALA A 170 -0.14 -4.99 -4.50
CA ALA A 170 0.36 -6.22 -3.89
C ALA A 170 -0.18 -7.46 -4.62
N THR A 171 -1.49 -7.54 -4.86
CA THR A 171 -2.13 -8.65 -5.58
C THR A 171 -1.55 -8.81 -6.99
N ARG A 172 -1.32 -7.70 -7.71
CA ARG A 172 -0.78 -7.73 -9.08
C ARG A 172 0.70 -8.10 -9.12
N LEU A 173 1.49 -7.58 -8.19
CA LEU A 173 2.94 -7.80 -8.14
C LEU A 173 3.29 -9.18 -7.56
N ALA A 174 2.48 -9.72 -6.65
CA ALA A 174 2.65 -11.07 -6.12
C ALA A 174 2.60 -12.17 -7.20
N GLN A 175 1.93 -11.89 -8.33
CA GLN A 175 1.89 -12.81 -9.47
C GLN A 175 3.17 -12.77 -10.33
N ARG A 176 4.02 -11.76 -10.17
CA ARG A 176 5.17 -11.46 -11.06
C ARG A 176 6.51 -11.49 -10.34
N LEU A 177 6.53 -11.16 -9.06
CA LEU A 177 7.74 -11.04 -8.27
C LEU A 177 7.94 -12.27 -7.38
N HIS A 178 9.20 -12.59 -7.12
CA HIS A 178 9.52 -13.53 -6.05
C HIS A 178 9.06 -12.95 -4.71
N VAL A 179 8.63 -13.83 -3.79
CA VAL A 179 8.04 -13.42 -2.50
C VAL A 179 8.98 -12.52 -1.68
N LEU A 180 10.28 -12.77 -1.72
CA LEU A 180 11.29 -11.96 -1.00
C LEU A 180 11.43 -10.56 -1.62
N ASP A 181 11.39 -10.44 -2.95
CA ASP A 181 11.44 -9.15 -3.65
C ASP A 181 10.18 -8.33 -3.34
N LEU A 182 9.01 -9.00 -3.31
CA LEU A 182 7.77 -8.37 -2.90
C LEU A 182 7.86 -7.84 -1.46
N CYS A 183 8.38 -8.63 -0.53
CA CYS A 183 8.58 -8.19 0.86
C CYS A 183 9.51 -6.98 0.93
N LYS A 184 10.64 -7.02 0.23
CA LYS A 184 11.62 -5.92 0.18
C LYS A 184 10.98 -4.64 -0.38
N MET A 185 10.28 -4.74 -1.52
CA MET A 185 9.61 -3.62 -2.18
C MET A 185 8.54 -2.98 -1.28
N PHE A 186 7.75 -3.80 -0.57
CA PHE A 186 6.66 -3.33 0.28
C PHE A 186 7.12 -2.97 1.71
N GLY A 187 8.36 -3.23 2.09
CA GLY A 187 8.86 -3.05 3.45
C GLY A 187 8.15 -3.97 4.45
N TRP A 188 7.92 -5.22 4.08
CA TRP A 188 7.40 -6.25 4.97
C TRP A 188 8.53 -7.03 5.61
N THR A 189 8.50 -7.16 6.92
CA THR A 189 9.49 -7.91 7.70
C THR A 189 9.19 -9.41 7.76
N SER A 190 8.01 -9.84 7.31
CA SER A 190 7.57 -11.23 7.29
C SER A 190 6.94 -11.60 5.96
N THR A 191 7.27 -12.77 5.46
CA THR A 191 6.68 -13.38 4.25
C THR A 191 5.21 -13.72 4.44
N THR A 192 4.73 -13.92 5.67
CA THR A 192 3.31 -14.18 5.97
C THR A 192 2.39 -13.12 5.36
N ARG A 193 2.82 -11.84 5.35
CA ARG A 193 2.05 -10.77 4.72
C ARG A 193 2.02 -10.87 3.20
N ALA A 194 3.09 -11.35 2.57
CA ALA A 194 3.14 -11.55 1.13
C ALA A 194 2.29 -12.74 0.70
N LEU A 195 2.24 -13.79 1.52
CA LEU A 195 1.43 -14.99 1.23
C LEU A 195 -0.07 -14.70 1.14
N VAL A 196 -0.58 -13.69 1.85
CA VAL A 196 -1.98 -13.24 1.72
C VAL A 196 -2.32 -12.84 0.27
N TYR A 197 -1.34 -12.33 -0.48
CA TYR A 197 -1.50 -11.88 -1.87
C TYR A 197 -1.05 -12.92 -2.90
N TYR A 198 -0.37 -13.97 -2.46
CA TYR A 198 0.17 -15.02 -3.31
C TYR A 198 -0.77 -16.24 -3.29
N ASN A 199 -1.72 -16.26 -4.19
CA ASN A 199 -2.66 -17.38 -4.36
C ASN A 199 -2.70 -17.83 -5.84
N PRO A 200 -1.60 -18.40 -6.37
CA PRO A 200 -1.56 -18.90 -7.73
C PRO A 200 -2.37 -20.19 -7.85
N ARG A 201 -3.03 -20.37 -8.99
CA ARG A 201 -3.66 -21.66 -9.33
C ARG A 201 -2.55 -22.68 -9.64
N ALA A 202 -2.84 -23.96 -9.44
CA ALA A 202 -1.89 -25.04 -9.76
C ALA A 202 -1.41 -24.98 -11.23
N VAL A 203 -2.28 -24.59 -12.16
CA VAL A 203 -1.94 -24.41 -13.58
C VAL A 203 -0.89 -23.30 -13.78
N ASP A 204 -1.01 -22.18 -13.05
CA ASP A 204 -0.07 -21.06 -13.15
C ASP A 204 1.32 -21.48 -12.62
N ILE A 205 1.36 -22.32 -11.58
CA ILE A 205 2.61 -22.90 -11.06
C ILE A 205 3.23 -23.88 -12.08
N ALA A 206 2.44 -24.77 -12.68
CA ALA A 206 2.91 -25.70 -13.68
C ALA A 206 3.50 -24.99 -14.91
N GLN A 207 2.88 -23.91 -15.38
CA GLN A 207 3.41 -23.10 -16.48
C GLN A 207 4.77 -22.46 -16.14
N ARG A 208 4.96 -21.99 -14.89
CA ARG A 208 6.24 -21.43 -14.44
C ARG A 208 7.34 -22.49 -14.39
N ILE A 209 7.03 -23.70 -13.93
CA ILE A 209 7.97 -24.83 -13.91
C ILE A 209 8.41 -25.16 -15.33
N THR A 210 7.48 -25.22 -16.28
CA THR A 210 7.75 -25.50 -17.69
C THR A 210 8.59 -24.40 -18.33
N ALA A 211 8.28 -23.12 -18.05
CA ALA A 211 9.04 -21.98 -18.60
C ALA A 211 10.45 -21.85 -18.02
N ALA A 212 10.69 -22.33 -16.80
CA ALA A 212 11.99 -22.33 -16.14
C ALA A 212 12.86 -23.54 -16.54
N ALA A 213 12.33 -24.53 -17.27
CA ALA A 213 13.12 -25.66 -17.74
C ALA A 213 14.15 -25.18 -18.77
N PRO A 214 15.46 -25.54 -18.61
CA PRO A 214 16.48 -25.17 -19.58
C PRO A 214 16.11 -25.77 -20.94
N THR A 215 16.11 -24.95 -21.99
CA THR A 215 16.00 -25.41 -23.37
C THR A 215 17.13 -26.40 -23.62
N ARG A 216 16.82 -27.70 -23.72
CA ARG A 216 17.81 -28.67 -24.17
C ARG A 216 18.22 -28.26 -25.59
N SER A 217 19.46 -27.81 -25.74
CA SER A 217 20.08 -27.69 -27.05
C SER A 217 20.09 -29.10 -27.69
N PRO A 218 19.59 -29.28 -28.91
CA PRO A 218 19.76 -30.54 -29.64
C PRO A 218 21.26 -30.71 -29.95
N HIS A 219 21.80 -31.84 -29.52
CA HIS A 219 23.08 -32.34 -29.97
C HIS A 219 23.05 -32.74 -31.42
#